data_a59ab85d57eaac991564dc07c8d2557b
#
_entry.id   a59ab85d57eaac991564dc07c8d2557b
#
_cell.length_a   1.000
_cell.length_b   1.000
_cell.length_c   1.000
_cell.angle_alpha   90.00
_cell.angle_beta   90.00
_cell.angle_gamma   90.00
#
_symmetry.space_group_name_H-M   'P 1'
#
loop_
_entity.id
_entity.type
_entity.pdbx_description
1 polymer ?
#
loop_
_entity_poly.entity_id
_entity_poly.type
_entity_poly.pdbx_seq_one_letter_code
_entity_poly.pdbx_strand_id
1 'polypeptide(L)'
;MHQPLATLTPGTPRRADYDELVEALHGLARRIEAEEAGAEAALAGLMATLADHPDARCVGLYVFAAGLARRLAGAAVEQANLYLSRFEVPQIHLFNLLGRAVPFVGLATQMANQAIMRAIAGQARPTVIDVGIGTGRQVGVLLESLAAAGRLPRLLTVIGIEPSAWALDEARRHIEATAACVGAEVSFFGVVASAEALTPGEWHQIRQACTHRPVVNASFALHHIADDEDGADQRNDVLRHLRAINPALLVLAEPDVDHLEPRFYRRFANCLAHFGAVFRTLDRLPLSQDDRNALKVGFFGREIADVLASPESQRSERHESAAAWLARLDATGFDVSTDEAASQVAGSGPVRVARHPAHLSLDAMDEPVVALFTATPRPVLPRSPSWSAESAMY
;
A
#
# COMPACT_ATOMS: atom_id res chain seq x y z
N MET A 1 38.24 -60.63 26.11
CA MET A 1 37.85 -59.78 24.92
C MET A 1 37.03 -58.59 25.42
N HIS A 2 37.67 -57.45 25.59
CA HIS A 2 36.98 -56.19 25.98
C HIS A 2 36.57 -55.44 24.71
N GLN A 3 35.29 -55.21 24.56
CA GLN A 3 34.78 -54.26 23.55
C GLN A 3 35.08 -52.84 24.03
N PRO A 4 35.53 -51.91 23.13
CA PRO A 4 35.70 -50.53 23.51
C PRO A 4 34.36 -49.83 23.51
N LEU A 5 34.07 -49.04 24.56
CA LEU A 5 32.96 -48.10 24.68
C LEU A 5 33.05 -47.09 23.54
N ALA A 6 31.96 -47.02 22.74
CA ALA A 6 31.76 -45.98 21.74
C ALA A 6 31.73 -44.61 22.45
N THR A 7 32.67 -43.74 22.16
CA THR A 7 32.68 -42.33 22.53
C THR A 7 31.52 -41.63 21.80
N LEU A 8 30.48 -41.27 22.56
CA LEU A 8 29.44 -40.35 22.10
C LEU A 8 30.12 -38.99 21.85
N THR A 9 30.26 -38.64 20.59
CA THR A 9 30.60 -37.27 20.19
C THR A 9 29.44 -36.34 20.65
N PRO A 10 29.72 -35.21 21.34
CA PRO A 10 28.70 -34.25 21.69
C PRO A 10 28.04 -33.77 20.37
N GLY A 11 26.75 -34.02 20.22
CA GLY A 11 26.00 -33.57 19.06
C GLY A 11 26.11 -32.05 18.93
N THR A 12 26.46 -31.59 17.75
CA THR A 12 26.35 -30.15 17.39
C THR A 12 24.96 -29.67 17.80
N PRO A 13 24.82 -28.58 18.56
CA PRO A 13 23.51 -28.09 18.97
C PRO A 13 22.63 -27.90 17.72
N ARG A 14 21.45 -28.52 17.73
CA ARG A 14 20.49 -28.42 16.65
C ARG A 14 20.18 -26.94 16.47
N ARG A 15 20.40 -26.39 15.27
CA ARG A 15 20.00 -25.04 14.92
C ARG A 15 18.50 -25.00 14.82
N ALA A 16 17.86 -23.95 15.36
CA ALA A 16 16.42 -23.74 15.21
C ALA A 16 16.07 -23.63 13.72
N ASP A 17 15.01 -24.27 13.30
CA ASP A 17 14.50 -24.12 11.94
C ASP A 17 13.70 -22.81 11.77
N TYR A 18 13.34 -22.47 10.53
CA TYR A 18 12.66 -21.21 10.22
C TYR A 18 11.33 -21.07 10.97
N ASP A 19 10.54 -22.14 11.08
CA ASP A 19 9.23 -22.12 11.73
C ASP A 19 9.35 -21.97 13.26
N GLU A 20 10.37 -22.61 13.88
CA GLU A 20 10.72 -22.40 15.29
C GLU A 20 11.08 -20.92 15.57
N LEU A 21 11.77 -20.26 14.63
CA LEU A 21 12.12 -18.84 14.75
C LEU A 21 10.90 -17.91 14.60
N VAL A 22 9.96 -18.26 13.72
CA VAL A 22 8.68 -17.55 13.60
C VAL A 22 7.87 -17.65 14.89
N GLU A 23 7.76 -18.86 15.47
CA GLU A 23 7.08 -19.06 16.76
C GLU A 23 7.77 -18.31 17.91
N ALA A 24 9.09 -18.24 17.89
CA ALA A 24 9.84 -17.44 18.88
C ALA A 24 9.50 -15.94 18.78
N LEU A 25 9.34 -15.40 17.58
CA LEU A 25 8.89 -14.01 17.38
C LEU A 25 7.48 -13.78 17.93
N HIS A 26 6.54 -14.72 17.67
CA HIS A 26 5.19 -14.64 18.26
C HIS A 26 5.24 -14.69 19.79
N GLY A 27 6.06 -15.58 20.36
CA GLY A 27 6.26 -15.66 21.81
C GLY A 27 6.79 -14.35 22.39
N LEU A 28 7.78 -13.75 21.75
CA LEU A 28 8.37 -12.46 22.18
C LEU A 28 7.37 -11.31 22.09
N ALA A 29 6.57 -11.22 21.02
CA ALA A 29 5.57 -10.18 20.89
C ALA A 29 4.50 -10.25 21.99
N ARG A 30 4.08 -11.46 22.41
CA ARG A 30 3.17 -11.64 23.56
C ARG A 30 3.81 -11.20 24.87
N ARG A 31 5.08 -11.55 25.11
CA ARG A 31 5.83 -11.17 26.31
C ARG A 31 6.04 -9.65 26.38
N ILE A 32 6.26 -9.01 25.23
CA ILE A 32 6.38 -7.55 25.15
C ILE A 32 5.03 -6.88 25.44
N GLU A 33 3.91 -7.40 24.90
CA GLU A 33 2.58 -6.88 25.24
C GLU A 33 2.23 -7.03 26.71
N ALA A 34 2.67 -8.12 27.34
CA ALA A 34 2.47 -8.39 28.77
C ALA A 34 3.51 -7.71 29.67
N GLU A 35 4.44 -6.92 29.14
CA GLU A 35 5.53 -6.25 29.86
C GLU A 35 6.37 -7.22 30.72
N GLU A 36 6.55 -8.45 30.25
CA GLU A 36 7.27 -9.48 31.00
C GLU A 36 8.77 -9.17 31.14
N ALA A 37 9.29 -9.33 32.36
CA ALA A 37 10.70 -9.19 32.63
C ALA A 37 11.55 -10.15 31.77
N GLY A 38 12.67 -9.66 31.23
CA GLY A 38 13.58 -10.45 30.42
C GLY A 38 13.16 -10.60 28.92
N ALA A 39 12.08 -9.98 28.48
CA ALA A 39 11.69 -9.96 27.07
C ALA A 39 12.80 -9.34 26.21
N GLU A 40 13.44 -8.26 26.67
CA GLU A 40 14.54 -7.58 25.97
C GLU A 40 15.76 -8.50 25.80
N ALA A 41 16.19 -9.20 26.86
CA ALA A 41 17.32 -10.13 26.79
C ALA A 41 17.02 -11.32 25.86
N ALA A 42 15.79 -11.83 25.89
CA ALA A 42 15.37 -12.92 25.00
C ALA A 42 15.34 -12.46 23.53
N LEU A 43 14.87 -11.22 23.27
CA LEU A 43 14.88 -10.64 21.94
C LEU A 43 16.32 -10.44 21.43
N ALA A 44 17.23 -9.95 22.25
CA ALA A 44 18.65 -9.83 21.89
C ALA A 44 19.27 -11.17 21.52
N GLY A 45 18.95 -12.24 22.27
CA GLY A 45 19.38 -13.62 21.96
C GLY A 45 18.82 -14.12 20.62
N LEU A 46 17.53 -13.86 20.33
CA LEU A 46 16.93 -14.21 19.04
C LEU A 46 17.59 -13.44 17.90
N MET A 47 17.81 -12.13 18.05
CA MET A 47 18.47 -11.31 17.03
C MET A 47 19.88 -11.80 16.72
N ALA A 48 20.66 -12.20 17.73
CA ALA A 48 21.97 -12.82 17.53
C ALA A 48 21.87 -14.12 16.72
N THR A 49 20.90 -14.98 17.06
CA THR A 49 20.65 -16.24 16.33
C THR A 49 20.28 -15.97 14.86
N LEU A 50 19.42 -14.99 14.60
CA LEU A 50 18.97 -14.63 13.25
C LEU A 50 20.11 -14.02 12.41
N ALA A 51 20.96 -13.19 13.02
CA ALA A 51 22.08 -12.53 12.34
C ALA A 51 23.12 -13.54 11.77
N ASP A 52 23.36 -14.62 12.49
CA ASP A 52 24.31 -15.67 12.11
C ASP A 52 23.68 -16.88 11.42
N HIS A 53 22.37 -16.78 11.11
CA HIS A 53 21.65 -17.89 10.52
C HIS A 53 21.97 -18.06 9.02
N PRO A 54 22.27 -19.30 8.53
CA PRO A 54 22.65 -19.53 7.14
C PRO A 54 21.47 -19.42 6.15
N ASP A 55 20.22 -19.53 6.64
CA ASP A 55 19.04 -19.36 5.80
C ASP A 55 18.84 -17.87 5.51
N ALA A 56 19.01 -17.49 4.25
CA ALA A 56 18.85 -16.11 3.80
C ALA A 56 17.45 -15.52 4.08
N ARG A 57 16.43 -16.36 4.30
CA ARG A 57 15.08 -15.90 4.68
C ARG A 57 15.06 -15.25 6.06
N CYS A 58 15.99 -15.62 6.94
CA CYS A 58 16.10 -15.08 8.31
C CYS A 58 16.39 -13.58 8.35
N VAL A 59 16.88 -12.96 7.27
CA VAL A 59 16.94 -11.50 7.15
C VAL A 59 15.56 -10.88 7.32
N GLY A 60 14.52 -11.48 6.75
CA GLY A 60 13.13 -11.03 6.95
C GLY A 60 12.69 -11.11 8.41
N LEU A 61 12.95 -12.23 9.09
CA LEU A 61 12.63 -12.37 10.52
C LEU A 61 13.42 -11.38 11.40
N TYR A 62 14.67 -11.10 11.02
CA TYR A 62 15.48 -10.10 11.73
C TYR A 62 14.86 -8.69 11.64
N VAL A 63 14.23 -8.33 10.50
CA VAL A 63 13.54 -7.05 10.35
C VAL A 63 12.39 -6.91 11.35
N PHE A 64 11.58 -7.96 11.56
CA PHE A 64 10.54 -7.95 12.60
C PHE A 64 11.14 -7.88 14.02
N ALA A 65 12.19 -8.64 14.30
CA ALA A 65 12.87 -8.56 15.58
C ALA A 65 13.42 -7.16 15.85
N ALA A 66 13.98 -6.49 14.84
CA ALA A 66 14.45 -5.11 14.94
C ALA A 66 13.29 -4.11 15.22
N GLY A 67 12.10 -4.33 14.61
CA GLY A 67 10.89 -3.57 14.92
C GLY A 67 10.46 -3.74 16.39
N LEU A 68 10.50 -4.97 16.92
CA LEU A 68 10.24 -5.26 18.33
C LEU A 68 11.26 -4.58 19.25
N ALA A 69 12.55 -4.62 18.89
CA ALA A 69 13.61 -3.97 19.67
C ALA A 69 13.42 -2.43 19.71
N ARG A 70 13.07 -1.83 18.58
CA ARG A 70 12.76 -0.39 18.49
C ARG A 70 11.57 -0.03 19.38
N ARG A 71 10.52 -0.86 19.42
CA ARG A 71 9.39 -0.67 20.33
C ARG A 71 9.79 -0.66 21.81
N LEU A 72 10.63 -1.61 22.23
CA LEU A 72 11.13 -1.69 23.61
C LEU A 72 12.01 -0.50 23.99
N ALA A 73 12.84 -0.02 23.07
CA ALA A 73 13.73 1.11 23.29
C ALA A 73 12.96 2.47 23.38
N GLY A 74 11.71 2.51 22.94
CA GLY A 74 10.93 3.76 22.84
C GLY A 74 11.41 4.64 21.69
N ALA A 75 10.63 5.68 21.37
CA ALA A 75 10.85 6.58 20.22
C ALA A 75 12.17 7.40 20.29
N ALA A 76 12.94 7.32 21.38
CA ALA A 76 14.12 8.17 21.64
C ALA A 76 15.43 7.60 21.06
N VAL A 77 15.45 6.38 20.50
CA VAL A 77 16.69 5.74 20.08
C VAL A 77 16.66 5.43 18.58
N GLU A 78 17.14 6.38 17.78
CA GLU A 78 17.70 6.10 16.46
C GLU A 78 19.05 5.37 16.62
N GLN A 79 19.03 4.16 17.15
CA GLN A 79 20.22 3.31 17.08
C GLN A 79 20.27 2.73 15.68
N ALA A 80 21.26 3.19 14.90
CA ALA A 80 21.63 2.55 13.65
C ALA A 80 21.87 1.05 13.90
N ASN A 81 20.98 0.20 13.39
CA ASN A 81 21.17 -1.24 13.48
C ASN A 81 22.25 -1.64 12.47
N LEU A 82 23.48 -1.85 12.93
CA LEU A 82 24.64 -2.16 12.10
C LEU A 82 24.43 -3.42 11.24
N TYR A 83 23.59 -4.36 11.67
CA TYR A 83 23.27 -5.55 10.87
C TYR A 83 22.40 -5.15 9.64
N LEU A 84 21.41 -4.29 9.83
CA LEU A 84 20.53 -3.85 8.75
C LEU A 84 21.20 -2.79 7.83
N SER A 85 22.09 -1.95 8.37
CA SER A 85 22.75 -0.88 7.59
C SER A 85 23.54 -1.42 6.39
N ARG A 86 24.06 -2.65 6.45
CA ARG A 86 24.75 -3.30 5.32
C ARG A 86 23.86 -3.54 4.08
N PHE A 87 22.52 -3.47 4.23
CA PHE A 87 21.55 -3.63 3.14
C PHE A 87 20.97 -2.29 2.65
N GLU A 88 21.43 -1.18 3.21
CA GLU A 88 20.95 0.13 2.80
C GLU A 88 21.44 0.47 1.39
N VAL A 89 20.51 0.92 0.57
CA VAL A 89 20.75 1.41 -0.79
C VAL A 89 20.00 2.73 -1.00
N PRO A 90 20.40 3.53 -2.00
CA PRO A 90 19.68 4.76 -2.30
C PRO A 90 18.18 4.52 -2.54
N GLN A 91 17.34 5.40 -1.98
CA GLN A 91 15.88 5.28 -2.05
C GLN A 91 15.37 5.17 -3.50
N ILE A 92 15.97 5.91 -4.41
CA ILE A 92 15.62 5.85 -5.83
C ILE A 92 15.81 4.45 -6.44
N HIS A 93 16.84 3.72 -5.99
CA HIS A 93 17.07 2.34 -6.41
C HIS A 93 15.94 1.42 -5.91
N LEU A 94 15.51 1.60 -4.65
CA LEU A 94 14.41 0.82 -4.05
C LEU A 94 13.09 1.05 -4.78
N PHE A 95 12.72 2.30 -5.09
CA PHE A 95 11.51 2.60 -5.84
C PHE A 95 11.53 2.02 -7.26
N ASN A 96 12.68 2.11 -7.94
CA ASN A 96 12.84 1.54 -9.26
C ASN A 96 12.75 -0.01 -9.22
N LEU A 97 13.35 -0.63 -8.21
CA LEU A 97 13.32 -2.07 -8.02
C LEU A 97 11.91 -2.57 -7.68
N LEU A 98 11.24 -1.91 -6.73
CA LEU A 98 9.85 -2.19 -6.34
C LEU A 98 8.93 -2.18 -7.57
N GLY A 99 8.95 -1.08 -8.31
CA GLY A 99 8.05 -0.90 -9.45
C GLY A 99 8.33 -1.82 -10.63
N ARG A 100 9.55 -2.35 -10.79
CA ARG A 100 9.89 -3.28 -11.89
C ARG A 100 9.75 -4.74 -11.52
N ALA A 101 10.01 -5.08 -10.27
CA ALA A 101 10.23 -6.46 -9.87
C ALA A 101 9.11 -7.03 -9.00
N VAL A 102 8.36 -6.19 -8.28
CA VAL A 102 7.36 -6.66 -7.33
C VAL A 102 5.99 -6.85 -8.00
N PRO A 103 5.51 -8.11 -8.16
CA PRO A 103 4.36 -8.41 -9.01
C PRO A 103 3.07 -7.71 -8.54
N PHE A 104 2.81 -7.60 -7.23
CA PHE A 104 1.56 -7.01 -6.74
C PHE A 104 1.46 -5.50 -7.04
N VAL A 105 2.57 -4.76 -7.09
CA VAL A 105 2.56 -3.34 -7.53
C VAL A 105 2.22 -3.25 -9.01
N GLY A 106 2.88 -4.08 -9.84
CA GLY A 106 2.63 -4.12 -11.28
C GLY A 106 1.21 -4.59 -11.63
N LEU A 107 0.71 -5.62 -10.96
CA LEU A 107 -0.65 -6.14 -11.16
C LEU A 107 -1.72 -5.13 -10.70
N ALA A 108 -1.56 -4.49 -9.53
CA ALA A 108 -2.46 -3.44 -9.08
C ALA A 108 -2.52 -2.28 -10.09
N THR A 109 -1.36 -1.83 -10.61
CA THR A 109 -1.29 -0.84 -11.68
C THR A 109 -2.05 -1.29 -12.95
N GLN A 110 -1.86 -2.54 -13.40
CA GLN A 110 -2.54 -3.06 -14.57
C GLN A 110 -4.06 -3.12 -14.36
N MET A 111 -4.51 -3.63 -13.21
CA MET A 111 -5.94 -3.74 -12.87
C MET A 111 -6.58 -2.36 -12.79
N ALA A 112 -5.97 -1.41 -12.11
CA ALA A 112 -6.43 -0.03 -12.02
C ALA A 112 -6.52 0.62 -13.41
N ASN A 113 -5.48 0.47 -14.23
CA ASN A 113 -5.45 1.04 -15.57
C ASN A 113 -6.49 0.41 -16.51
N GLN A 114 -6.80 -0.89 -16.39
CA GLN A 114 -7.89 -1.50 -17.16
C GLN A 114 -9.26 -0.88 -16.79
N ALA A 115 -9.52 -0.67 -15.50
CA ALA A 115 -10.74 0.01 -15.05
C ALA A 115 -10.80 1.47 -15.55
N ILE A 116 -9.69 2.21 -15.46
CA ILE A 116 -9.58 3.59 -15.96
C ILE A 116 -9.82 3.63 -17.48
N MET A 117 -9.15 2.79 -18.26
CA MET A 117 -9.29 2.72 -19.73
C MET A 117 -10.74 2.43 -20.15
N ARG A 118 -11.46 1.59 -19.40
CA ARG A 118 -12.86 1.32 -19.63
C ARG A 118 -13.72 2.55 -19.33
N ALA A 119 -13.47 3.21 -18.20
CA ALA A 119 -14.26 4.38 -17.77
C ALA A 119 -14.10 5.60 -18.68
N ILE A 120 -12.91 5.78 -19.32
CA ILE A 120 -12.66 6.88 -20.25
C ILE A 120 -12.99 6.52 -21.72
N ALA A 121 -13.43 5.30 -22.00
CA ALA A 121 -13.67 4.84 -23.35
C ALA A 121 -14.67 5.74 -24.10
N GLY A 122 -14.31 6.14 -25.33
CA GLY A 122 -15.15 7.00 -26.16
C GLY A 122 -15.15 8.49 -25.77
N GLN A 123 -14.46 8.88 -24.71
CA GLN A 123 -14.30 10.27 -24.34
C GLN A 123 -13.14 10.90 -25.14
N ALA A 124 -13.43 12.03 -25.82
CA ALA A 124 -12.39 12.73 -26.59
C ALA A 124 -11.38 13.47 -25.70
N ARG A 125 -11.82 13.93 -24.52
CA ARG A 125 -11.03 14.72 -23.56
C ARG A 125 -11.30 14.27 -22.13
N PRO A 126 -10.93 13.04 -21.75
CA PRO A 126 -11.09 12.58 -20.39
C PRO A 126 -10.14 13.30 -19.43
N THR A 127 -10.53 13.34 -18.15
CA THR A 127 -9.69 13.79 -17.05
C THR A 127 -9.45 12.62 -16.10
N VAL A 128 -8.19 12.40 -15.72
CA VAL A 128 -7.75 11.48 -14.66
C VAL A 128 -7.16 12.32 -13.53
N ILE A 129 -7.71 12.18 -12.33
CA ILE A 129 -7.14 12.71 -11.09
C ILE A 129 -6.39 11.56 -10.43
N ASP A 130 -5.12 11.76 -10.15
CA ASP A 130 -4.26 10.76 -9.51
C ASP A 130 -3.78 11.28 -8.15
N VAL A 131 -4.32 10.68 -7.08
CA VAL A 131 -4.00 11.03 -5.69
C VAL A 131 -2.80 10.20 -5.26
N GLY A 132 -1.72 10.87 -4.85
CA GLY A 132 -0.44 10.24 -4.59
C GLY A 132 0.24 9.79 -5.90
N ILE A 133 0.28 10.66 -6.92
CA ILE A 133 0.79 10.33 -8.25
C ILE A 133 2.27 9.86 -8.24
N GLY A 134 3.02 10.20 -7.18
CA GLY A 134 4.44 9.89 -7.08
C GLY A 134 5.22 10.41 -8.29
N THR A 135 5.99 9.55 -8.96
CA THR A 135 6.74 9.88 -10.18
C THR A 135 5.96 9.68 -11.48
N GLY A 136 4.63 9.51 -11.42
CA GLY A 136 3.77 9.42 -12.61
C GLY A 136 3.83 8.09 -13.35
N ARG A 137 4.45 7.06 -12.78
CA ARG A 137 4.69 5.77 -13.44
C ARG A 137 3.38 5.07 -13.88
N GLN A 138 2.35 5.07 -13.04
CA GLN A 138 1.07 4.45 -13.38
C GLN A 138 0.42 5.11 -14.57
N VAL A 139 0.45 6.45 -14.63
CA VAL A 139 -0.06 7.22 -15.78
C VAL A 139 0.76 6.96 -17.04
N GLY A 140 2.09 6.81 -16.92
CA GLY A 140 2.93 6.37 -18.05
C GLY A 140 2.49 5.03 -18.62
N VAL A 141 2.30 4.01 -17.78
CA VAL A 141 1.78 2.70 -18.17
C VAL A 141 0.37 2.80 -18.77
N LEU A 142 -0.48 3.71 -18.26
CA LEU A 142 -1.80 3.97 -18.82
C LEU A 142 -1.70 4.49 -20.28
N LEU A 143 -0.83 5.45 -20.54
CA LEU A 143 -0.60 6.01 -21.89
C LEU A 143 -0.09 4.93 -22.85
N GLU A 144 0.88 4.13 -22.44
CA GLU A 144 1.40 3.01 -23.23
C GLU A 144 0.30 2.00 -23.55
N SER A 145 -0.54 1.66 -22.56
CA SER A 145 -1.64 0.70 -22.71
C SER A 145 -2.74 1.24 -23.65
N LEU A 146 -3.08 2.52 -23.55
CA LEU A 146 -4.03 3.20 -24.45
C LEU A 146 -3.50 3.20 -25.89
N ALA A 147 -2.23 3.51 -26.08
CA ALA A 147 -1.59 3.50 -27.40
C ALA A 147 -1.56 2.10 -28.01
N ALA A 148 -1.12 1.10 -27.25
CA ALA A 148 -1.09 -0.30 -27.68
C ALA A 148 -2.48 -0.83 -28.08
N ALA A 149 -3.53 -0.35 -27.41
CA ALA A 149 -4.92 -0.68 -27.73
C ALA A 149 -5.53 0.17 -28.86
N GLY A 150 -4.82 1.15 -29.42
CA GLY A 150 -5.34 2.10 -30.42
C GLY A 150 -6.48 2.98 -29.87
N ARG A 151 -6.44 3.31 -28.57
CA ARG A 151 -7.54 3.99 -27.83
C ARG A 151 -7.12 5.32 -27.21
N LEU A 152 -6.05 5.94 -27.72
CA LEU A 152 -5.62 7.25 -27.27
C LEU A 152 -6.76 8.27 -27.42
N PRO A 153 -7.10 9.04 -26.37
CA PRO A 153 -8.02 10.15 -26.49
C PRO A 153 -7.36 11.30 -27.28
N ARG A 154 -8.17 12.26 -27.75
CA ARG A 154 -7.63 13.46 -28.40
C ARG A 154 -6.75 14.28 -27.46
N LEU A 155 -7.13 14.37 -26.19
CA LEU A 155 -6.36 15.04 -25.13
C LEU A 155 -6.67 14.34 -23.81
N LEU A 156 -5.66 13.85 -23.10
CA LEU A 156 -5.79 13.38 -21.74
C LEU A 156 -5.38 14.50 -20.77
N THR A 157 -6.30 14.94 -19.90
CA THR A 157 -5.95 15.80 -18.77
C THR A 157 -5.58 14.93 -17.58
N VAL A 158 -4.40 15.14 -17.02
CA VAL A 158 -3.91 14.49 -15.81
C VAL A 158 -3.80 15.55 -14.72
N ILE A 159 -4.47 15.31 -13.59
CA ILE A 159 -4.35 16.12 -12.38
C ILE A 159 -3.63 15.27 -11.34
N GLY A 160 -2.38 15.62 -11.03
CA GLY A 160 -1.57 14.92 -10.05
C GLY A 160 -1.57 15.64 -8.71
N ILE A 161 -1.89 14.93 -7.62
CA ILE A 161 -1.81 15.42 -6.25
C ILE A 161 -0.66 14.67 -5.59
N GLU A 162 0.37 15.39 -5.09
CA GLU A 162 1.59 14.78 -4.54
C GLU A 162 2.26 15.75 -3.55
N PRO A 163 2.54 15.35 -2.31
CA PRO A 163 3.19 16.25 -1.34
C PRO A 163 4.66 16.56 -1.68
N SER A 164 5.35 15.68 -2.40
CA SER A 164 6.73 15.91 -2.83
C SER A 164 6.78 16.72 -4.13
N ALA A 165 7.20 17.98 -4.06
CA ALA A 165 7.40 18.80 -5.25
C ALA A 165 8.37 18.17 -6.25
N TRP A 166 9.40 17.48 -5.76
CA TRP A 166 10.35 16.76 -6.60
C TRP A 166 9.67 15.58 -7.34
N ALA A 167 8.89 14.77 -6.64
CA ALA A 167 8.19 13.63 -7.25
C ALA A 167 7.17 14.11 -8.29
N LEU A 168 6.44 15.18 -7.98
CA LEU A 168 5.48 15.78 -8.91
C LEU A 168 6.14 16.32 -10.19
N ASP A 169 7.33 16.89 -10.07
CA ASP A 169 8.10 17.40 -11.22
C ASP A 169 8.65 16.24 -12.07
N GLU A 170 9.09 15.15 -11.42
CA GLU A 170 9.43 13.88 -12.11
C GLU A 170 8.21 13.30 -12.82
N ALA A 171 7.03 13.30 -12.18
CA ALA A 171 5.79 12.81 -12.78
C ALA A 171 5.48 13.58 -14.07
N ARG A 172 5.54 14.92 -14.03
CA ARG A 172 5.34 15.76 -15.22
C ARG A 172 6.27 15.34 -16.35
N ARG A 173 7.59 15.31 -16.08
CA ARG A 173 8.62 14.97 -17.08
C ARG A 173 8.41 13.56 -17.66
N HIS A 174 8.13 12.59 -16.79
CA HIS A 174 7.91 11.21 -17.21
C HIS A 174 6.66 11.08 -18.10
N ILE A 175 5.55 11.70 -17.70
CA ILE A 175 4.28 11.65 -18.43
C ILE A 175 4.42 12.35 -19.80
N GLU A 176 5.03 13.54 -19.84
CA GLU A 176 5.26 14.29 -21.09
C GLU A 176 6.18 13.52 -22.05
N ALA A 177 7.26 12.92 -21.53
CA ALA A 177 8.16 12.09 -22.33
C ALA A 177 7.46 10.84 -22.87
N THR A 178 6.70 10.13 -22.04
CA THR A 178 5.94 8.96 -22.47
C THR A 178 4.87 9.34 -23.49
N ALA A 179 4.14 10.43 -23.27
CA ALA A 179 3.14 10.93 -24.22
C ALA A 179 3.76 11.22 -25.60
N ALA A 180 4.93 11.89 -25.63
CA ALA A 180 5.67 12.14 -26.88
C ALA A 180 6.07 10.84 -27.58
N CYS A 181 6.54 9.83 -26.83
CA CYS A 181 6.92 8.53 -27.39
C CYS A 181 5.75 7.77 -28.03
N VAL A 182 4.56 7.84 -27.43
CA VAL A 182 3.38 7.10 -27.92
C VAL A 182 2.47 7.95 -28.82
N GLY A 183 2.79 9.22 -29.07
CA GLY A 183 1.99 10.13 -29.90
C GLY A 183 0.68 10.60 -29.22
N ALA A 184 0.66 10.69 -27.89
CA ALA A 184 -0.49 11.16 -27.13
C ALA A 184 -0.40 12.66 -26.86
N GLU A 185 -1.55 13.36 -26.85
CA GLU A 185 -1.68 14.72 -26.32
C GLU A 185 -2.06 14.66 -24.83
N VAL A 186 -1.26 15.28 -23.96
CA VAL A 186 -1.50 15.34 -22.52
C VAL A 186 -1.43 16.77 -22.01
N SER A 187 -2.35 17.13 -21.11
CA SER A 187 -2.29 18.33 -20.30
C SER A 187 -2.09 17.93 -18.84
N PHE A 188 -1.02 18.39 -18.22
CA PHE A 188 -0.70 18.06 -16.83
C PHE A 188 -0.92 19.24 -15.90
N PHE A 189 -1.70 19.01 -14.83
CA PHE A 189 -1.95 19.97 -13.75
C PHE A 189 -1.49 19.33 -12.43
N GLY A 190 -0.42 19.87 -11.84
CA GLY A 190 0.14 19.35 -10.59
C GLY A 190 -0.24 20.21 -9.38
N VAL A 191 -0.59 19.55 -8.27
CA VAL A 191 -0.85 20.17 -6.96
C VAL A 191 0.14 19.61 -5.95
N VAL A 192 0.98 20.48 -5.39
CA VAL A 192 1.96 20.08 -4.36
C VAL A 192 1.28 20.15 -3.00
N ALA A 193 0.63 19.06 -2.61
CA ALA A 193 -0.03 18.89 -1.32
C ALA A 193 -0.30 17.41 -1.08
N SER A 194 -0.44 16.99 0.19
CA SER A 194 -1.15 15.76 0.52
C SER A 194 -2.67 15.99 0.39
N ALA A 195 -3.42 14.92 0.14
CA ALA A 195 -4.85 15.05 -0.19
C ALA A 195 -5.66 15.64 0.96
N GLU A 196 -5.33 15.32 2.20
CA GLU A 196 -5.96 15.82 3.42
C GLU A 196 -5.62 17.29 3.71
N ALA A 197 -4.49 17.78 3.18
CA ALA A 197 -4.07 19.18 3.36
C ALA A 197 -4.63 20.12 2.30
N LEU A 198 -5.35 19.62 1.29
CA LEU A 198 -5.92 20.44 0.23
C LEU A 198 -6.96 21.42 0.78
N THR A 199 -6.75 22.69 0.50
CA THR A 199 -7.69 23.76 0.84
C THR A 199 -8.98 23.71 0.01
N PRO A 200 -10.08 24.31 0.47
CA PRO A 200 -11.29 24.43 -0.33
C PRO A 200 -11.07 25.12 -1.69
N GLY A 201 -10.09 26.06 -1.75
CA GLY A 201 -9.69 26.73 -2.99
C GLY A 201 -9.05 25.78 -4.00
N GLU A 202 -8.14 24.92 -3.54
CA GLU A 202 -7.47 23.90 -4.38
C GLU A 202 -8.45 22.84 -4.85
N TRP A 203 -9.35 22.34 -4.00
CA TRP A 203 -10.44 21.45 -4.41
C TRP A 203 -11.35 22.11 -5.47
N HIS A 204 -11.57 23.43 -5.36
CA HIS A 204 -12.32 24.17 -6.38
C HIS A 204 -11.55 24.25 -7.70
N GLN A 205 -10.24 24.53 -7.68
CA GLN A 205 -9.39 24.56 -8.88
C GLN A 205 -9.34 23.19 -9.57
N ILE A 206 -9.19 22.09 -8.81
CA ILE A 206 -9.23 20.73 -9.33
C ILE A 206 -10.55 20.48 -10.07
N ARG A 207 -11.69 20.86 -9.48
CA ARG A 207 -13.00 20.74 -10.14
C ARG A 207 -13.11 21.56 -11.42
N GLN A 208 -12.60 22.78 -11.43
CA GLN A 208 -12.61 23.65 -12.61
C GLN A 208 -11.74 23.10 -13.76
N ALA A 209 -10.66 22.38 -13.44
CA ALA A 209 -9.81 21.74 -14.42
C ALA A 209 -10.45 20.50 -15.08
N CYS A 210 -11.51 19.95 -14.50
CA CYS A 210 -12.23 18.80 -15.06
C CYS A 210 -13.21 19.25 -16.15
N THR A 211 -13.04 18.74 -17.37
CA THR A 211 -13.96 19.05 -18.50
C THR A 211 -15.27 18.26 -18.44
N HIS A 212 -15.24 17.09 -17.81
CA HIS A 212 -16.35 16.15 -17.62
C HIS A 212 -16.21 15.49 -16.24
N ARG A 213 -17.04 14.48 -15.96
CA ARG A 213 -16.86 13.64 -14.77
C ARG A 213 -15.51 12.93 -14.86
N PRO A 214 -14.54 13.25 -13.99
CA PRO A 214 -13.21 12.65 -14.06
C PRO A 214 -13.25 11.19 -13.63
N VAL A 215 -12.17 10.45 -13.94
CA VAL A 215 -11.83 9.23 -13.24
C VAL A 215 -10.82 9.59 -12.15
N VAL A 216 -11.05 9.12 -10.93
CA VAL A 216 -10.12 9.29 -9.81
C VAL A 216 -9.36 7.97 -9.60
N ASN A 217 -8.05 8.05 -9.49
CA ASN A 217 -7.18 6.99 -9.06
C ASN A 217 -6.55 7.36 -7.72
N ALA A 218 -6.51 6.42 -6.79
CA ALA A 218 -5.73 6.50 -5.56
C ALA A 218 -5.12 5.11 -5.32
N SER A 219 -3.85 4.94 -5.66
CA SER A 219 -3.16 3.66 -5.54
C SER A 219 -2.01 3.78 -4.55
N PHE A 220 -2.10 3.05 -3.44
CA PHE A 220 -1.10 3.06 -2.36
C PHE A 220 -0.85 4.47 -1.79
N ALA A 221 -1.91 5.24 -1.57
CA ALA A 221 -1.82 6.64 -1.18
C ALA A 221 -2.63 6.98 0.09
N LEU A 222 -3.85 6.45 0.22
CA LEU A 222 -4.74 6.90 1.28
C LEU A 222 -4.41 6.29 2.66
N HIS A 223 -3.68 5.18 2.71
CA HIS A 223 -3.22 4.60 3.97
C HIS A 223 -2.17 5.45 4.70
N HIS A 224 -1.55 6.42 4.01
CA HIS A 224 -0.63 7.37 4.65
C HIS A 224 -1.34 8.52 5.38
N ILE A 225 -2.64 8.73 5.12
CA ILE A 225 -3.40 9.81 5.75
C ILE A 225 -3.65 9.46 7.23
N ALA A 226 -3.15 10.30 8.14
CA ALA A 226 -3.42 10.21 9.56
C ALA A 226 -4.77 10.85 9.91
N ASP A 227 -5.37 10.45 11.04
CA ASP A 227 -6.43 11.23 11.66
C ASP A 227 -5.82 12.51 12.23
N ASP A 228 -6.60 13.60 12.34
CA ASP A 228 -6.10 14.83 12.92
C ASP A 228 -5.96 14.72 14.45
N GLU A 229 -5.37 15.74 15.07
CA GLU A 229 -5.16 15.77 16.52
C GLU A 229 -6.49 15.78 17.33
N ASP A 230 -7.58 16.25 16.73
CA ASP A 230 -8.92 16.26 17.29
C ASP A 230 -9.68 14.94 17.04
N GLY A 231 -9.06 13.97 16.35
CA GLY A 231 -9.62 12.65 16.02
C GLY A 231 -10.61 12.66 14.85
N ALA A 232 -10.60 13.71 14.01
CA ALA A 232 -11.40 13.71 12.78
C ALA A 232 -10.81 12.72 11.76
N ASP A 233 -11.70 11.97 11.12
CA ASP A 233 -11.35 10.95 10.12
C ASP A 233 -11.04 11.60 8.77
N GLN A 234 -9.79 12.04 8.61
CA GLN A 234 -9.31 12.73 7.42
C GLN A 234 -9.41 11.89 6.14
N ARG A 235 -9.28 10.57 6.23
CA ARG A 235 -9.49 9.66 5.08
C ARG A 235 -10.92 9.74 4.56
N ASN A 236 -11.91 9.72 5.47
CA ASN A 236 -13.29 9.90 5.08
C ASN A 236 -13.57 11.31 4.54
N ASP A 237 -12.90 12.35 5.04
CA ASP A 237 -13.04 13.70 4.50
C ASP A 237 -12.47 13.81 3.08
N VAL A 238 -11.31 13.24 2.82
CA VAL A 238 -10.76 13.15 1.45
C VAL A 238 -11.73 12.40 0.52
N LEU A 239 -12.26 11.25 0.95
CA LEU A 239 -13.24 10.49 0.16
C LEU A 239 -14.52 11.31 -0.10
N ARG A 240 -15.01 12.10 0.87
CA ARG A 240 -16.16 13.02 0.66
C ARG A 240 -15.84 14.12 -0.35
N HIS A 241 -14.63 14.70 -0.31
CA HIS A 241 -14.18 15.69 -1.30
C HIS A 241 -14.08 15.07 -2.69
N LEU A 242 -13.51 13.89 -2.83
CA LEU A 242 -13.47 13.14 -4.09
C LEU A 242 -14.88 12.81 -4.59
N ARG A 243 -15.80 12.41 -3.71
CA ARG A 243 -17.20 12.19 -4.06
C ARG A 243 -17.87 13.48 -4.56
N ALA A 244 -17.57 14.62 -3.93
CA ALA A 244 -18.17 15.92 -4.31
C ALA A 244 -17.74 16.40 -5.71
N ILE A 245 -16.60 15.90 -6.24
CA ILE A 245 -16.19 16.10 -7.64
C ILE A 245 -17.13 15.32 -8.59
N ASN A 246 -17.88 14.34 -8.08
CA ASN A 246 -18.79 13.48 -8.85
C ASN A 246 -18.03 12.68 -9.94
N PRO A 247 -17.03 11.89 -9.60
CA PRO A 247 -16.24 11.14 -10.59
C PRO A 247 -17.13 10.14 -11.36
N ALA A 248 -16.71 9.80 -12.58
CA ALA A 248 -17.31 8.70 -13.33
C ALA A 248 -16.95 7.35 -12.70
N LEU A 249 -15.74 7.27 -12.14
CA LEU A 249 -15.19 6.12 -11.43
C LEU A 249 -14.15 6.60 -10.41
N LEU A 250 -14.14 6.00 -9.23
CA LEU A 250 -13.03 5.98 -8.29
C LEU A 250 -12.39 4.60 -8.35
N VAL A 251 -11.08 4.55 -8.57
CA VAL A 251 -10.25 3.35 -8.39
C VAL A 251 -9.39 3.55 -7.17
N LEU A 252 -9.47 2.62 -6.23
CA LEU A 252 -8.68 2.62 -5.00
C LEU A 252 -7.94 1.29 -4.90
N ALA A 253 -6.63 1.32 -4.77
CA ALA A 253 -5.80 0.14 -4.53
C ALA A 253 -4.96 0.37 -3.27
N GLU A 254 -5.15 -0.47 -2.24
CA GLU A 254 -4.51 -0.31 -0.95
C GLU A 254 -4.03 -1.65 -0.38
N PRO A 255 -3.03 -1.68 0.50
CA PRO A 255 -2.67 -2.89 1.23
C PRO A 255 -3.89 -3.43 2.01
N ASP A 256 -4.09 -4.76 1.94
CA ASP A 256 -5.21 -5.43 2.61
C ASP A 256 -4.73 -6.07 3.90
N VAL A 257 -4.64 -5.28 4.95
CA VAL A 257 -4.25 -5.75 6.28
C VAL A 257 -4.66 -4.74 7.34
N ASP A 258 -5.07 -5.17 8.52
CA ASP A 258 -5.41 -4.29 9.65
C ASP A 258 -4.16 -4.02 10.50
N HIS A 259 -3.49 -2.90 10.24
CA HIS A 259 -2.42 -2.35 11.08
C HIS A 259 -2.89 -1.29 12.08
N LEU A 260 -4.20 -0.99 12.10
CA LEU A 260 -4.82 -0.14 13.12
C LEU A 260 -5.33 -0.92 14.33
N GLU A 261 -5.25 -2.26 14.33
CA GLU A 261 -5.59 -3.10 15.48
C GLU A 261 -4.90 -2.57 16.77
N PRO A 262 -5.66 -2.18 17.80
CA PRO A 262 -5.11 -1.53 18.99
C PRO A 262 -4.30 -2.49 19.87
N ARG A 263 -4.63 -3.78 19.86
CA ARG A 263 -3.87 -4.79 20.61
C ARG A 263 -2.56 -5.09 19.92
N PHE A 264 -1.46 -4.82 20.61
CA PHE A 264 -0.14 -4.91 20.02
C PHE A 264 0.18 -6.29 19.43
N TYR A 265 -0.08 -7.37 20.17
CA TYR A 265 0.20 -8.71 19.67
C TYR A 265 -0.61 -9.05 18.40
N ARG A 266 -1.86 -8.63 18.32
CA ARG A 266 -2.68 -8.84 17.11
C ARG A 266 -2.15 -8.04 15.93
N ARG A 267 -1.81 -6.77 16.16
CA ARG A 267 -1.17 -5.94 15.12
C ARG A 267 0.14 -6.52 14.65
N PHE A 268 0.98 -7.02 15.57
CA PHE A 268 2.20 -7.74 15.24
C PHE A 268 1.91 -9.00 14.39
N ALA A 269 0.92 -9.80 14.75
CA ALA A 269 0.54 -11.00 14.02
C ALA A 269 0.07 -10.65 12.59
N ASN A 270 -0.76 -9.63 12.45
CA ASN A 270 -1.22 -9.13 11.14
C ASN A 270 -0.01 -8.65 10.30
N CYS A 271 0.89 -7.87 10.90
CA CYS A 271 2.10 -7.38 10.26
C CYS A 271 3.00 -8.53 9.79
N LEU A 272 3.22 -9.55 10.66
CA LEU A 272 4.05 -10.70 10.33
C LEU A 272 3.43 -11.57 9.22
N ALA A 273 2.11 -11.79 9.23
CA ALA A 273 1.41 -12.52 8.19
C ALA A 273 1.54 -11.82 6.83
N HIS A 274 1.18 -10.54 6.77
CA HIS A 274 1.20 -9.72 5.56
C HIS A 274 2.61 -9.58 4.98
N PHE A 275 3.55 -8.99 5.71
CA PHE A 275 4.91 -8.80 5.19
C PHE A 275 5.68 -10.12 5.08
N GLY A 276 5.33 -11.13 5.87
CA GLY A 276 5.84 -12.49 5.69
C GLY A 276 5.45 -13.07 4.32
N ALA A 277 4.21 -12.86 3.87
CA ALA A 277 3.77 -13.25 2.53
C ALA A 277 4.51 -12.45 1.43
N VAL A 278 4.66 -11.14 1.63
CA VAL A 278 5.48 -10.28 0.76
C VAL A 278 6.92 -10.80 0.67
N PHE A 279 7.56 -11.09 1.78
CA PHE A 279 8.95 -11.58 1.82
C PHE A 279 9.10 -12.95 1.16
N ARG A 280 8.18 -13.90 1.43
CA ARG A 280 8.17 -15.19 0.73
C ARG A 280 7.96 -15.04 -0.77
N THR A 281 7.21 -14.02 -1.20
CA THR A 281 7.07 -13.67 -2.62
C THR A 281 8.39 -13.18 -3.19
N LEU A 282 9.06 -12.21 -2.53
CA LEU A 282 10.36 -11.71 -2.95
C LEU A 282 11.42 -12.84 -3.07
N ASP A 283 11.38 -13.82 -2.16
CA ASP A 283 12.30 -14.95 -2.18
C ASP A 283 12.12 -15.87 -3.41
N ARG A 284 10.95 -15.84 -4.06
CA ARG A 284 10.64 -16.60 -5.28
C ARG A 284 10.87 -15.83 -6.58
N LEU A 285 11.14 -14.52 -6.49
CA LEU A 285 11.40 -13.72 -7.68
C LEU A 285 12.84 -13.93 -8.19
N PRO A 286 13.07 -13.77 -9.50
CA PRO A 286 14.41 -13.85 -10.12
C PRO A 286 15.23 -12.59 -9.82
N LEU A 287 15.41 -12.26 -8.56
CA LEU A 287 16.19 -11.14 -8.04
C LEU A 287 17.52 -11.62 -7.50
N SER A 288 18.53 -10.76 -7.46
CA SER A 288 19.74 -11.01 -6.68
C SER A 288 19.40 -11.08 -5.18
N GLN A 289 20.23 -11.73 -4.40
CA GLN A 289 20.04 -11.77 -2.94
C GLN A 289 20.13 -10.37 -2.34
N ASP A 290 21.02 -9.53 -2.87
CA ASP A 290 21.20 -8.15 -2.41
C ASP A 290 19.96 -7.30 -2.69
N ASP A 291 19.36 -7.42 -3.87
CA ASP A 291 18.12 -6.71 -4.21
C ASP A 291 16.94 -7.15 -3.33
N ARG A 292 16.82 -8.48 -3.08
CA ARG A 292 15.80 -8.99 -2.15
C ARG A 292 15.97 -8.43 -0.74
N ASN A 293 17.20 -8.43 -0.24
CA ASN A 293 17.50 -7.91 1.10
C ASN A 293 17.31 -6.39 1.16
N ALA A 294 17.69 -5.66 0.11
CA ALA A 294 17.48 -4.22 0.00
C ALA A 294 15.97 -3.87 0.07
N LEU A 295 15.11 -4.62 -0.63
CA LEU A 295 13.66 -4.43 -0.53
C LEU A 295 13.13 -4.79 0.86
N LYS A 296 13.52 -5.94 1.43
CA LYS A 296 13.07 -6.37 2.76
C LYS A 296 13.45 -5.38 3.85
N VAL A 297 14.67 -4.87 3.81
CA VAL A 297 15.23 -4.00 4.86
C VAL A 297 14.94 -2.53 4.58
N GLY A 298 15.30 -2.07 3.38
CA GLY A 298 15.31 -0.65 3.05
C GLY A 298 13.94 -0.09 2.68
N PHE A 299 13.03 -0.92 2.14
CA PHE A 299 11.67 -0.53 1.82
C PHE A 299 10.69 -1.01 2.90
N PHE A 300 10.32 -2.28 2.88
CA PHE A 300 9.32 -2.84 3.80
C PHE A 300 9.76 -2.81 5.28
N GLY A 301 11.05 -2.83 5.57
CA GLY A 301 11.55 -2.74 6.94
C GLY A 301 11.20 -1.42 7.62
N ARG A 302 11.06 -0.33 6.88
CA ARG A 302 10.60 0.97 7.41
C ARG A 302 9.12 0.91 7.78
N GLU A 303 8.28 0.35 6.91
CA GLU A 303 6.86 0.15 7.17
C GLU A 303 6.64 -0.74 8.40
N ILE A 304 7.35 -1.88 8.47
CA ILE A 304 7.30 -2.78 9.63
C ILE A 304 7.72 -2.05 10.91
N ALA A 305 8.80 -1.28 10.87
CA ALA A 305 9.27 -0.53 12.04
C ALA A 305 8.25 0.54 12.46
N ASP A 306 7.61 1.22 11.51
CA ASP A 306 6.57 2.19 11.78
C ASP A 306 5.33 1.54 12.42
N VAL A 307 4.83 0.44 11.84
CA VAL A 307 3.68 -0.31 12.34
C VAL A 307 3.92 -0.85 13.76
N LEU A 308 5.13 -1.37 14.04
CA LEU A 308 5.41 -2.04 15.31
C LEU A 308 5.91 -1.11 16.42
N ALA A 309 6.60 -0.03 16.09
CA ALA A 309 7.29 0.80 17.07
C ALA A 309 6.76 2.24 17.18
N SER A 310 6.18 2.82 16.12
CA SER A 310 5.68 4.20 16.19
C SER A 310 4.45 4.31 17.11
N PRO A 311 4.36 5.37 17.92
CA PRO A 311 3.13 5.73 18.62
C PRO A 311 1.98 5.93 17.62
N GLU A 312 0.73 5.70 18.05
CA GLU A 312 -0.46 5.82 17.21
C GLU A 312 -0.53 7.17 16.47
N SER A 313 -0.26 8.26 17.19
CA SER A 313 -0.30 9.63 16.63
C SER A 313 0.81 9.95 15.63
N GLN A 314 1.90 9.15 15.60
CA GLN A 314 3.06 9.38 14.74
C GLN A 314 3.19 8.33 13.64
N ARG A 315 2.29 7.32 13.63
CA ARG A 315 2.35 6.25 12.65
C ARG A 315 1.93 6.76 11.28
N SER A 316 2.77 6.54 10.28
CA SER A 316 2.51 6.88 8.87
C SER A 316 1.83 5.73 8.13
N GLU A 317 2.16 4.49 8.48
CA GLU A 317 1.62 3.29 7.83
C GLU A 317 0.32 2.83 8.52
N ARG A 318 -0.81 3.27 7.96
CA ARG A 318 -2.15 3.06 8.51
C ARG A 318 -2.98 2.18 7.60
N HIS A 319 -2.44 1.01 7.30
CA HIS A 319 -3.11 0.02 6.47
C HIS A 319 -4.39 -0.47 7.13
N GLU A 320 -5.44 -0.61 6.32
CA GLU A 320 -6.74 -1.12 6.73
C GLU A 320 -7.12 -2.35 5.90
N SER A 321 -7.93 -3.23 6.47
CA SER A 321 -8.47 -4.37 5.73
C SER A 321 -9.43 -3.93 4.62
N ALA A 322 -9.62 -4.80 3.62
CA ALA A 322 -10.62 -4.59 2.58
C ALA A 322 -12.01 -4.28 3.15
N ALA A 323 -12.39 -4.93 4.26
CA ALA A 323 -13.67 -4.68 4.92
C ALA A 323 -13.78 -3.26 5.48
N ALA A 324 -12.70 -2.71 6.05
CA ALA A 324 -12.67 -1.34 6.55
C ALA A 324 -12.77 -0.33 5.40
N TRP A 325 -12.03 -0.53 4.30
CA TRP A 325 -12.15 0.31 3.10
C TRP A 325 -13.55 0.29 2.49
N LEU A 326 -14.20 -0.89 2.44
CA LEU A 326 -15.60 -0.99 1.99
C LEU A 326 -16.54 -0.16 2.88
N ALA A 327 -16.37 -0.24 4.21
CA ALA A 327 -17.15 0.56 5.15
C ALA A 327 -16.94 2.07 4.96
N ARG A 328 -15.69 2.52 4.69
CA ARG A 328 -15.39 3.92 4.37
C ARG A 328 -16.05 4.39 3.07
N LEU A 329 -15.96 3.59 2.03
CA LEU A 329 -16.58 3.91 0.73
C LEU A 329 -18.11 4.02 0.87
N ASP A 330 -18.74 3.10 1.60
CA ASP A 330 -20.18 3.17 1.88
C ASP A 330 -20.54 4.42 2.69
N ALA A 331 -19.84 4.68 3.81
CA ALA A 331 -20.06 5.84 4.68
C ALA A 331 -19.87 7.19 3.97
N THR A 332 -19.03 7.23 2.93
CA THR A 332 -18.77 8.44 2.14
C THR A 332 -19.64 8.55 0.88
N GLY A 333 -20.56 7.60 0.67
CA GLY A 333 -21.59 7.66 -0.36
C GLY A 333 -21.11 7.15 -1.73
N PHE A 334 -20.26 6.15 -1.74
CA PHE A 334 -19.90 5.40 -2.94
C PHE A 334 -20.61 4.05 -2.99
N ASP A 335 -21.02 3.64 -4.18
CA ASP A 335 -21.44 2.29 -4.49
C ASP A 335 -20.26 1.54 -5.11
N VAL A 336 -19.89 0.42 -4.50
CA VAL A 336 -18.73 -0.38 -4.91
C VAL A 336 -19.16 -1.55 -5.79
N SER A 337 -18.41 -1.81 -6.84
CA SER A 337 -18.63 -2.95 -7.73
C SER A 337 -17.30 -3.49 -8.23
N THR A 338 -17.25 -4.78 -8.57
CA THR A 338 -16.08 -5.36 -9.20
C THR A 338 -16.04 -5.04 -10.67
N ASP A 339 -14.95 -4.41 -11.14
CA ASP A 339 -14.76 -4.10 -12.56
C ASP A 339 -14.40 -5.36 -13.36
N GLU A 340 -15.14 -5.62 -14.45
CA GLU A 340 -14.89 -6.79 -15.30
C GLU A 340 -13.54 -6.71 -16.03
N ALA A 341 -13.14 -5.54 -16.53
CA ALA A 341 -11.88 -5.40 -17.24
C ALA A 341 -10.68 -5.59 -16.30
N ALA A 342 -10.74 -5.04 -15.10
CA ALA A 342 -9.74 -5.26 -14.06
C ALA A 342 -9.66 -6.74 -13.67
N SER A 343 -10.78 -7.45 -13.60
CA SER A 343 -10.85 -8.87 -13.22
C SER A 343 -10.29 -9.83 -14.29
N GLN A 344 -10.04 -9.35 -15.52
CA GLN A 344 -9.39 -10.15 -16.58
C GLN A 344 -7.86 -10.15 -16.48
N VAL A 345 -7.27 -9.33 -15.62
CA VAL A 345 -5.82 -9.35 -15.40
C VAL A 345 -5.43 -10.68 -14.77
N ALA A 346 -4.54 -11.39 -15.43
CA ALA A 346 -4.03 -12.66 -14.93
C ALA A 346 -3.00 -12.44 -13.81
N GLY A 347 -2.98 -13.33 -12.82
CA GLY A 347 -1.92 -13.33 -11.81
C GLY A 347 -0.53 -13.52 -12.42
N SER A 348 0.51 -13.17 -11.69
CA SER A 348 1.89 -13.25 -12.13
C SER A 348 2.79 -13.91 -11.10
N GLY A 349 3.51 -14.94 -11.49
CA GLY A 349 4.41 -15.69 -10.61
C GLY A 349 3.68 -16.23 -9.38
N PRO A 350 4.13 -15.90 -8.16
CA PRO A 350 3.52 -16.36 -6.92
C PRO A 350 2.28 -15.56 -6.47
N VAL A 351 1.83 -14.57 -7.27
CA VAL A 351 0.68 -13.71 -6.93
C VAL A 351 -0.53 -14.09 -7.78
N ARG A 352 -1.65 -14.32 -7.12
CA ARG A 352 -2.95 -14.61 -7.76
C ARG A 352 -3.86 -13.40 -7.68
N VAL A 353 -4.72 -13.25 -8.68
CA VAL A 353 -5.87 -12.33 -8.63
C VAL A 353 -7.08 -13.11 -8.16
N ALA A 354 -7.68 -12.70 -7.06
CA ALA A 354 -8.93 -13.28 -6.57
C ALA A 354 -10.08 -12.26 -6.71
N ARG A 355 -11.29 -12.78 -6.99
CA ARG A 355 -12.48 -11.95 -7.18
C ARG A 355 -13.41 -12.12 -6.00
N HIS A 356 -13.75 -11.01 -5.37
CA HIS A 356 -14.75 -10.90 -4.32
C HIS A 356 -15.99 -10.13 -4.83
N PRO A 357 -17.14 -10.20 -4.12
CA PRO A 357 -18.35 -9.49 -4.57
C PRO A 357 -18.20 -7.98 -4.75
N ALA A 358 -17.31 -7.33 -3.96
CA ALA A 358 -17.16 -5.89 -3.92
C ALA A 358 -15.73 -5.40 -4.19
N HIS A 359 -14.75 -6.28 -4.39
CA HIS A 359 -13.36 -5.90 -4.68
C HIS A 359 -12.62 -7.04 -5.38
N LEU A 360 -11.45 -6.72 -5.90
CA LEU A 360 -10.46 -7.69 -6.34
C LEU A 360 -9.33 -7.73 -5.32
N SER A 361 -8.75 -8.90 -5.06
CA SER A 361 -7.55 -9.01 -4.24
C SER A 361 -6.37 -9.55 -5.03
N LEU A 362 -5.19 -9.17 -4.61
CA LEU A 362 -3.92 -9.77 -5.00
C LEU A 362 -3.45 -10.60 -3.82
N ASP A 363 -3.48 -11.93 -3.99
CA ASP A 363 -3.09 -12.87 -2.94
C ASP A 363 -1.67 -13.37 -3.19
N ALA A 364 -0.84 -13.27 -2.18
CA ALA A 364 0.51 -13.82 -2.17
C ALA A 364 0.61 -14.91 -1.10
N MET A 365 1.01 -16.13 -1.47
CA MET A 365 1.13 -17.25 -0.52
C MET A 365 -0.15 -17.49 0.31
N ASP A 366 -1.32 -17.37 -0.34
CA ASP A 366 -2.65 -17.51 0.25
C ASP A 366 -3.06 -16.39 1.24
N GLU A 367 -2.24 -15.33 1.37
CA GLU A 367 -2.56 -14.13 2.13
C GLU A 367 -2.97 -13.00 1.17
N PRO A 368 -4.07 -12.28 1.41
CA PRO A 368 -4.38 -11.07 0.68
C PRO A 368 -3.34 -9.98 1.00
N VAL A 369 -2.74 -9.39 -0.03
CA VAL A 369 -1.73 -8.35 0.16
C VAL A 369 -2.16 -6.99 -0.37
N VAL A 370 -3.04 -6.96 -1.38
CA VAL A 370 -3.60 -5.73 -1.93
C VAL A 370 -5.07 -5.94 -2.25
N ALA A 371 -5.91 -4.98 -1.86
CA ALA A 371 -7.29 -4.90 -2.31
C ALA A 371 -7.45 -3.77 -3.34
N LEU A 372 -8.20 -4.03 -4.41
CA LEU A 372 -8.55 -3.04 -5.42
C LEU A 372 -10.07 -2.89 -5.50
N PHE A 373 -10.52 -1.67 -5.34
CA PHE A 373 -11.91 -1.27 -5.38
C PHE A 373 -12.19 -0.41 -6.59
N THR A 374 -13.35 -0.61 -7.19
CA THR A 374 -13.92 0.32 -8.16
C THR A 374 -15.27 0.80 -7.65
N ALA A 375 -15.45 2.11 -7.60
CA ALA A 375 -16.61 2.71 -6.95
C ALA A 375 -17.17 3.89 -7.76
N THR A 376 -18.47 4.08 -7.69
CA THR A 376 -19.16 5.22 -8.30
C THR A 376 -19.92 6.00 -7.25
N PRO A 377 -20.03 7.34 -7.38
CA PRO A 377 -20.83 8.13 -6.47
C PRO A 377 -22.29 7.66 -6.46
N ARG A 378 -22.83 7.40 -5.27
CA ARG A 378 -24.25 7.10 -5.08
C ARG A 378 -25.09 8.28 -5.55
N PRO A 379 -26.14 8.06 -6.36
CA PRO A 379 -27.02 9.14 -6.80
C PRO A 379 -27.59 9.90 -5.60
N VAL A 380 -27.51 11.23 -5.65
CA VAL A 380 -28.23 12.07 -4.69
C VAL A 380 -29.69 12.13 -5.13
N LEU A 381 -30.56 11.41 -4.43
CA LEU A 381 -32.00 11.54 -4.68
C LEU A 381 -32.40 13.00 -4.41
N PRO A 382 -33.14 13.63 -5.33
CA PRO A 382 -33.69 14.97 -5.09
C PRO A 382 -34.55 14.90 -3.81
N ARG A 383 -34.30 15.81 -2.86
CA ARG A 383 -35.17 15.93 -1.69
C ARG A 383 -36.59 16.15 -2.21
N SER A 384 -37.51 15.27 -1.86
CA SER A 384 -38.93 15.48 -2.12
C SER A 384 -39.30 16.88 -1.60
N PRO A 385 -39.98 17.74 -2.36
CA PRO A 385 -40.45 19.00 -1.83
C PRO A 385 -41.27 18.70 -0.57
N SER A 386 -40.87 19.26 0.58
CA SER A 386 -41.72 19.23 1.76
C SER A 386 -42.98 20.04 1.39
N TRP A 387 -44.06 19.37 1.09
CA TRP A 387 -45.36 20.01 1.03
C TRP A 387 -45.69 20.48 2.44
N SER A 388 -45.45 21.76 2.71
CA SER A 388 -45.99 22.42 3.89
C SER A 388 -47.51 22.42 3.72
N ALA A 389 -48.18 21.66 4.56
CA ALA A 389 -49.63 21.66 4.69
C ALA A 389 -50.07 22.97 5.42
N GLU A 390 -49.84 24.12 4.79
CA GLU A 390 -50.38 25.43 5.17
C GLU A 390 -51.06 26.03 3.98
N SER A 391 -52.23 25.56 3.64
CA SER A 391 -53.25 26.29 2.86
C SER A 391 -54.56 25.48 2.79
N ALA A 392 -55.17 25.29 3.93
CA ALA A 392 -56.54 24.81 3.99
C ALA A 392 -57.26 25.44 5.20
N MET A 393 -57.35 26.78 5.19
CA MET A 393 -58.35 27.54 5.92
C MET A 393 -58.60 28.84 5.17
N TYR A 394 -59.58 28.82 4.29
CA TYR A 394 -60.53 29.90 4.02
C TYR A 394 -61.72 29.33 3.26
#